data_e5d852b990dd821db9950f3f023552eb
#
_entry.id   e5d852b990dd821db9950f3f023552eb
#
_cell.length_a   1.000
_cell.length_b   1.000
_cell.length_c   1.000
_cell.angle_alpha   90.00
_cell.angle_beta   90.00
_cell.angle_gamma   90.00
#
_symmetry.space_group_name_H-M   'P 1'
#
loop_
_entity.id
_entity.type
_entity.pdbx_description
1 polymer ?
#
loop_
_entity_poly.entity_id
_entity_poly.type
_entity_poly.pdbx_seq_one_letter_code
_entity_poly.pdbx_strand_id
1 'polypeptide(L)'
;YDLRGGLKFGSGFIESVDAAFAFTDYTHDEVEFFSNGETEVGTTFDNEGYEGRVVAHHRGNDNWSGLFGIQLTNNDFVAAGEEGFIPESDIQNLGLFAFERYQTASFNIELGLRYDTNQVESGQCESDENAFSASGSILYDVNESSNVFFGMTNAVRTPSVEELFANVDNTTCGRPADDEALVLHAATNLLEIGNPNLTPERAQNFELGYRYHTG
;
A
#
# COMPACT_ATOMS: atom_id res chain seq x y z
N TYR A 1 -15.28 -7.08 -9.52
CA TYR A 1 -16.53 -6.94 -8.74
C TYR A 1 -16.26 -6.14 -7.48
N ASP A 2 -17.20 -5.29 -7.06
CA ASP A 2 -17.12 -4.50 -5.83
C ASP A 2 -18.44 -4.60 -5.06
N LEU A 3 -18.36 -4.93 -3.78
CA LEU A 3 -19.49 -5.03 -2.87
C LEU A 3 -19.21 -4.18 -1.64
N ARG A 4 -20.11 -3.26 -1.30
CA ARG A 4 -20.01 -2.41 -0.11
C ARG A 4 -21.29 -2.45 0.68
N GLY A 5 -21.16 -2.43 2.01
CA GLY A 5 -22.28 -2.36 2.92
C GLY A 5 -21.91 -1.74 4.24
N GLY A 6 -22.89 -1.26 4.99
CA GLY A 6 -22.66 -0.67 6.29
C GLY A 6 -23.88 -0.78 7.19
N LEU A 7 -23.61 -0.77 8.49
CA LEU A 7 -24.62 -0.76 9.55
C LEU A 7 -24.38 0.46 10.45
N LYS A 8 -25.45 1.17 10.78
CA LYS A 8 -25.42 2.28 11.75
C LYS A 8 -26.13 1.86 13.04
N PHE A 9 -25.55 2.21 14.16
CA PHE A 9 -26.09 1.92 15.48
C PHE A 9 -26.63 3.21 16.10
N GLY A 10 -27.83 3.14 16.68
CA GLY A 10 -28.50 4.32 17.27
C GLY A 10 -27.97 4.71 18.65
N SER A 11 -27.20 3.85 19.30
CA SER A 11 -26.62 4.08 20.64
C SER A 11 -25.43 3.18 20.88
N GLY A 12 -24.52 3.60 21.78
CA GLY A 12 -23.32 2.85 22.13
C GLY A 12 -22.04 3.55 21.66
N PHE A 13 -20.91 2.94 21.98
CA PHE A 13 -19.59 3.45 21.61
C PHE A 13 -19.33 3.38 20.10
N ILE A 14 -19.76 2.28 19.43
CA ILE A 14 -19.66 2.13 17.98
C ILE A 14 -20.86 2.83 17.32
N GLU A 15 -20.60 3.76 16.41
CA GLU A 15 -21.62 4.45 15.60
C GLU A 15 -21.99 3.69 14.35
N SER A 16 -20.98 3.16 13.63
CA SER A 16 -21.20 2.37 12.43
C SER A 16 -20.09 1.36 12.19
N VAL A 17 -20.42 0.37 11.40
CA VAL A 17 -19.46 -0.58 10.82
C VAL A 17 -19.69 -0.60 9.32
N ASP A 18 -18.63 -0.36 8.56
CA ASP A 18 -18.61 -0.42 7.10
C ASP A 18 -17.74 -1.59 6.66
N ALA A 19 -18.20 -2.32 5.65
CA ALA A 19 -17.48 -3.41 5.03
C ALA A 19 -17.42 -3.22 3.52
N ALA A 20 -16.27 -3.52 2.94
CA ALA A 20 -16.04 -3.54 1.51
C ALA A 20 -15.34 -4.84 1.12
N PHE A 21 -15.70 -5.38 -0.02
CA PHE A 21 -15.05 -6.51 -0.65
C PHE A 21 -14.91 -6.23 -2.15
N ALA A 22 -13.74 -6.44 -2.69
CA ALA A 22 -13.48 -6.34 -4.12
C ALA A 22 -12.81 -7.63 -4.63
N PHE A 23 -13.14 -8.01 -5.85
CA PHE A 23 -12.46 -9.04 -6.62
C PHE A 23 -12.06 -8.43 -7.96
N THR A 24 -10.82 -8.63 -8.36
CA THR A 24 -10.24 -8.17 -9.61
C THR A 24 -9.69 -9.36 -10.37
N ASP A 25 -9.97 -9.40 -11.66
CA ASP A 25 -9.39 -10.29 -12.65
C ASP A 25 -9.03 -9.38 -13.82
N TYR A 26 -7.74 -9.13 -14.02
CA TYR A 26 -7.24 -8.12 -14.93
C TYR A 26 -6.05 -8.64 -15.73
N THR A 27 -6.18 -8.57 -17.05
CA THR A 27 -5.12 -8.94 -17.99
C THR A 27 -4.83 -7.76 -18.93
N HIS A 28 -3.57 -7.51 -19.23
CA HIS A 28 -3.17 -6.60 -20.30
C HIS A 28 -1.85 -7.04 -20.95
N ASP A 29 -1.66 -6.60 -22.21
CA ASP A 29 -0.46 -6.86 -22.99
C ASP A 29 0.35 -5.57 -23.15
N GLU A 30 1.66 -5.67 -22.98
CA GLU A 30 2.62 -4.68 -23.47
C GLU A 30 3.01 -5.05 -24.89
N VAL A 31 2.76 -4.11 -25.83
CA VAL A 31 2.97 -4.34 -27.26
C VAL A 31 4.09 -3.46 -27.77
N GLU A 32 5.11 -4.09 -28.33
CA GLU A 32 6.20 -3.41 -29.02
C GLU A 32 5.84 -3.06 -30.46
N PHE A 33 6.31 -1.91 -30.90
CA PHE A 33 6.13 -1.40 -32.25
C PHE A 33 7.50 -1.28 -32.95
N PHE A 34 7.73 -2.10 -33.95
CA PHE A 34 8.96 -2.07 -34.71
C PHE A 34 8.91 -1.07 -35.89
N SER A 35 10.07 -0.57 -36.27
CA SER A 35 10.20 0.41 -37.37
C SER A 35 9.76 -0.12 -38.74
N ASN A 36 9.67 -1.44 -38.91
CA ASN A 36 9.14 -2.12 -40.10
C ASN A 36 7.60 -2.18 -40.12
N GLY A 37 6.92 -1.73 -39.07
CA GLY A 37 5.47 -1.76 -38.91
C GLY A 37 4.92 -3.06 -38.30
N GLU A 38 5.79 -3.97 -37.90
CA GLU A 38 5.38 -5.16 -37.12
C GLU A 38 5.13 -4.80 -35.67
N THR A 39 4.29 -5.60 -35.01
CA THR A 39 3.99 -5.50 -33.57
C THR A 39 4.18 -6.87 -32.94
N GLU A 40 4.71 -6.88 -31.72
CA GLU A 40 4.88 -8.10 -30.94
C GLU A 40 4.40 -7.84 -29.49
N VAL A 41 3.87 -8.88 -28.84
CA VAL A 41 3.53 -8.82 -27.42
C VAL A 41 4.80 -9.20 -26.64
N GLY A 42 5.41 -8.24 -25.98
CA GLY A 42 6.62 -8.44 -25.15
C GLY A 42 6.28 -9.10 -23.84
N THR A 43 5.23 -8.60 -23.14
CA THR A 43 4.78 -9.14 -21.87
C THR A 43 3.26 -9.11 -21.76
N THR A 44 2.67 -10.21 -21.29
CA THR A 44 1.29 -10.27 -20.83
C THR A 44 1.29 -10.26 -19.29
N PHE A 45 0.57 -9.32 -18.70
CA PHE A 45 0.38 -9.23 -17.26
C PHE A 45 -1.00 -9.74 -16.88
N ASP A 46 -1.03 -10.71 -15.97
CA ASP A 46 -2.25 -11.18 -15.33
C ASP A 46 -2.19 -10.85 -13.83
N ASN A 47 -3.30 -10.30 -13.31
CA ASN A 47 -3.44 -10.00 -11.90
C ASN A 47 -4.85 -10.38 -11.44
N GLU A 48 -4.94 -11.49 -10.71
CA GLU A 48 -6.16 -11.93 -10.06
C GLU A 48 -6.06 -11.73 -8.57
N GLY A 49 -7.07 -11.12 -7.95
CA GLY A 49 -6.99 -10.90 -6.52
C GLY A 49 -8.28 -10.47 -5.87
N TYR A 50 -8.24 -10.48 -4.55
CA TYR A 50 -9.33 -9.98 -3.72
C TYR A 50 -8.83 -9.08 -2.61
N GLU A 51 -9.67 -8.12 -2.25
CA GLU A 51 -9.49 -7.24 -1.09
C GLU A 51 -10.75 -7.27 -0.22
N GLY A 52 -10.55 -7.40 1.08
CA GLY A 52 -11.59 -7.27 2.09
C GLY A 52 -11.20 -6.21 3.11
N ARG A 53 -12.15 -5.32 3.47
CA ARG A 53 -11.93 -4.27 4.47
C ARG A 53 -13.15 -4.12 5.36
N VAL A 54 -12.91 -4.06 6.69
CA VAL A 54 -13.94 -3.74 7.68
C VAL A 54 -13.45 -2.60 8.55
N VAL A 55 -14.30 -1.59 8.73
CA VAL A 55 -14.02 -0.38 9.51
C VAL A 55 -15.14 -0.15 10.51
N ALA A 56 -14.79 -0.02 11.78
CA ALA A 56 -15.71 0.40 12.83
C ALA A 56 -15.42 1.86 13.19
N HIS A 57 -16.45 2.72 13.10
CA HIS A 57 -16.40 4.10 13.52
C HIS A 57 -16.95 4.20 14.93
N HIS A 58 -16.29 4.99 15.77
CA HIS A 58 -16.73 5.19 17.14
C HIS A 58 -16.80 6.66 17.53
N ARG A 59 -17.59 6.93 18.54
CA ARG A 59 -17.67 8.22 19.21
C ARG A 59 -17.64 8.00 20.73
N GLY A 60 -16.56 8.42 21.36
CA GLY A 60 -16.44 8.36 22.80
C GLY A 60 -17.26 9.45 23.50
N ASN A 61 -17.26 10.68 22.96
CA ASN A 61 -18.03 11.83 23.39
C ASN A 61 -18.05 12.92 22.29
N ASP A 62 -18.57 14.11 22.60
CA ASP A 62 -18.66 15.22 21.62
C ASP A 62 -17.29 15.70 21.11
N ASN A 63 -16.23 15.46 21.85
CA ASN A 63 -14.87 15.89 21.51
C ASN A 63 -14.00 14.76 20.96
N TRP A 64 -14.37 13.50 21.17
CA TRP A 64 -13.54 12.35 20.80
C TRP A 64 -14.27 11.38 19.89
N SER A 65 -13.69 11.14 18.72
CA SER A 65 -14.18 10.19 17.73
C SER A 65 -13.00 9.54 17.02
N GLY A 66 -13.24 8.42 16.37
CA GLY A 66 -12.22 7.73 15.61
C GLY A 66 -12.76 6.53 14.88
N LEU A 67 -11.83 5.75 14.36
CA LEU A 67 -12.13 4.49 13.69
C LEU A 67 -10.98 3.49 13.90
N PHE A 68 -11.31 2.22 13.78
CA PHE A 68 -10.33 1.15 13.67
C PHE A 68 -10.82 0.10 12.68
N GLY A 69 -9.91 -0.60 12.08
CA GLY A 69 -10.28 -1.57 11.07
C GLY A 69 -9.20 -2.57 10.74
N ILE A 70 -9.61 -3.49 9.88
CA ILE A 70 -8.79 -4.55 9.31
C ILE A 70 -8.93 -4.51 7.79
N GLN A 71 -7.85 -4.79 7.08
CA GLN A 71 -7.78 -4.93 5.64
C GLN A 71 -6.99 -6.19 5.30
N LEU A 72 -7.49 -6.95 4.36
CA LEU A 72 -6.87 -8.16 3.81
C LEU A 72 -6.78 -7.99 2.31
N THR A 73 -5.61 -8.29 1.73
CA THR A 73 -5.45 -8.40 0.28
C THR A 73 -4.71 -9.68 -0.06
N ASN A 74 -5.09 -10.29 -1.18
CA ASN A 74 -4.37 -11.38 -1.80
C ASN A 74 -4.40 -11.16 -3.31
N ASN A 75 -3.23 -11.23 -3.95
CA ASN A 75 -3.08 -11.07 -5.38
C ASN A 75 -2.15 -12.14 -5.92
N ASP A 76 -2.59 -12.84 -6.96
CA ASP A 76 -1.77 -13.68 -7.82
C ASP A 76 -1.33 -12.83 -9.01
N PHE A 77 -0.03 -12.68 -9.18
CA PHE A 77 0.57 -11.85 -10.21
C PHE A 77 1.45 -12.68 -11.13
N VAL A 78 1.22 -12.54 -12.45
CA VAL A 78 2.02 -13.19 -13.49
C VAL A 78 2.43 -12.16 -14.53
N ALA A 79 3.72 -12.16 -14.89
CA ALA A 79 4.26 -11.42 -16.03
C ALA A 79 4.90 -12.42 -16.98
N ALA A 80 4.19 -12.79 -18.06
CA ALA A 80 4.59 -13.83 -19.00
C ALA A 80 4.96 -13.23 -20.36
N GLY A 81 6.08 -13.63 -20.94
CA GLY A 81 6.57 -13.17 -22.24
C GLY A 81 8.08 -13.10 -22.30
N GLU A 82 8.63 -12.72 -23.44
CA GLU A 82 10.08 -12.60 -23.64
C GLU A 82 10.69 -11.44 -22.83
N GLU A 83 9.87 -10.45 -22.47
CA GLU A 83 10.25 -9.30 -21.65
C GLU A 83 9.75 -9.40 -20.20
N GLY A 84 9.14 -10.53 -19.81
CA GLY A 84 8.69 -10.79 -18.46
C GLY A 84 9.89 -11.06 -17.52
N PHE A 85 10.24 -10.09 -16.68
CA PHE A 85 11.38 -10.17 -15.76
C PHE A 85 10.97 -10.35 -14.28
N ILE A 86 9.68 -10.32 -13.99
CA ILE A 86 9.14 -10.58 -12.67
C ILE A 86 8.50 -11.97 -12.68
N PRO A 87 8.98 -12.93 -11.85
CA PRO A 87 8.40 -14.26 -11.81
C PRO A 87 7.00 -14.25 -11.21
N GLU A 88 6.21 -15.29 -11.53
CA GLU A 88 4.90 -15.54 -10.93
C GLU A 88 4.99 -15.46 -9.40
N SER A 89 4.08 -14.71 -8.79
CA SER A 89 4.15 -14.39 -7.36
C SER A 89 2.76 -14.30 -6.72
N ASP A 90 2.63 -14.84 -5.51
CA ASP A 90 1.50 -14.68 -4.60
C ASP A 90 1.85 -13.59 -3.57
N ILE A 91 0.95 -12.63 -3.40
CA ILE A 91 1.15 -11.46 -2.54
C ILE A 91 0.00 -11.37 -1.54
N GLN A 92 0.29 -11.55 -0.27
CA GLN A 92 -0.69 -11.47 0.81
C GLN A 92 -0.36 -10.33 1.76
N ASN A 93 -1.37 -9.54 2.11
CA ASN A 93 -1.23 -8.47 3.10
C ASN A 93 -2.38 -8.49 4.10
N LEU A 94 -2.05 -8.34 5.38
CA LEU A 94 -2.98 -8.10 6.47
C LEU A 94 -2.61 -6.77 7.14
N GLY A 95 -3.52 -5.80 7.11
CA GLY A 95 -3.37 -4.50 7.76
C GLY A 95 -4.35 -4.31 8.91
N LEU A 96 -3.85 -3.90 10.08
CA LEU A 96 -4.64 -3.40 11.20
C LEU A 96 -4.39 -1.91 11.34
N PHE A 97 -5.44 -1.12 11.52
CA PHE A 97 -5.29 0.33 11.62
C PHE A 97 -6.27 0.96 12.59
N ALA A 98 -5.86 2.10 13.14
CA ALA A 98 -6.69 2.95 13.96
C ALA A 98 -6.39 4.42 13.67
N PHE A 99 -7.42 5.25 13.76
CA PHE A 99 -7.33 6.69 13.66
C PHE A 99 -8.20 7.33 14.74
N GLU A 100 -7.61 8.25 15.50
CA GLU A 100 -8.26 8.94 16.60
C GLU A 100 -8.22 10.45 16.39
N ARG A 101 -9.32 11.10 16.70
CA ARG A 101 -9.46 12.55 16.70
C ARG A 101 -10.01 13.05 18.03
N TYR A 102 -9.30 14.01 18.60
CA TYR A 102 -9.77 14.77 19.75
C TYR A 102 -9.83 16.25 19.38
N GLN A 103 -11.03 16.83 19.46
CA GLN A 103 -11.31 18.20 19.02
C GLN A 103 -11.93 19.01 20.14
N THR A 104 -11.41 20.25 20.34
CA THR A 104 -11.96 21.26 21.24
C THR A 104 -12.20 22.56 20.47
N ALA A 105 -12.63 23.60 21.17
CA ALA A 105 -12.78 24.94 20.58
C ALA A 105 -11.45 25.55 20.10
N SER A 106 -10.30 25.12 20.67
CA SER A 106 -8.99 25.73 20.41
C SER A 106 -7.98 24.82 19.74
N PHE A 107 -8.20 23.52 19.74
CA PHE A 107 -7.26 22.59 19.08
C PHE A 107 -7.93 21.32 18.56
N ASN A 108 -7.36 20.78 17.53
CA ASN A 108 -7.66 19.46 16.97
C ASN A 108 -6.39 18.61 17.00
N ILE A 109 -6.46 17.43 17.61
CA ILE A 109 -5.40 16.44 17.66
C ILE A 109 -5.86 15.23 16.86
N GLU A 110 -5.00 14.73 15.98
CA GLU A 110 -5.23 13.51 15.22
C GLU A 110 -4.05 12.55 15.40
N LEU A 111 -4.38 11.27 15.62
CA LEU A 111 -3.42 10.19 15.75
C LEU A 111 -3.79 9.06 14.81
N GLY A 112 -2.83 8.53 14.08
CA GLY A 112 -2.99 7.40 13.18
C GLY A 112 -1.97 6.31 13.50
N LEU A 113 -2.41 5.06 13.51
CA LEU A 113 -1.56 3.88 13.68
C LEU A 113 -1.94 2.85 12.61
N ARG A 114 -0.93 2.18 12.04
CA ARG A 114 -1.12 1.06 11.14
C ARG A 114 -0.03 0.02 11.34
N TYR A 115 -0.42 -1.24 11.37
CA TYR A 115 0.46 -2.39 11.36
C TYR A 115 0.09 -3.29 10.19
N ASP A 116 1.05 -3.60 9.35
CA ASP A 116 0.91 -4.50 8.21
C ASP A 116 1.82 -5.71 8.37
N THR A 117 1.31 -6.88 8.01
CA THR A 117 2.13 -8.05 7.67
C THR A 117 2.01 -8.26 6.16
N ASN A 118 3.12 -8.44 5.50
CA ASN A 118 3.19 -8.66 4.05
C ASN A 118 4.00 -9.92 3.78
N GLN A 119 3.42 -10.85 3.04
CA GLN A 119 4.05 -12.07 2.57
C GLN A 119 4.05 -12.04 1.05
N VAL A 120 5.20 -12.29 0.45
CA VAL A 120 5.36 -12.41 -1.00
C VAL A 120 6.10 -13.71 -1.29
N GLU A 121 5.45 -14.60 -2.02
CA GLU A 121 5.99 -15.89 -2.42
C GLU A 121 6.20 -15.94 -3.94
N SER A 122 7.30 -16.51 -4.39
CA SER A 122 7.59 -16.80 -5.79
C SER A 122 8.43 -18.06 -5.93
N GLY A 123 7.82 -19.15 -6.37
CA GLY A 123 8.48 -20.46 -6.45
C GLY A 123 8.96 -20.95 -5.08
N GLN A 124 10.28 -21.00 -4.85
CA GLN A 124 10.88 -21.34 -3.56
C GLN A 124 11.33 -20.13 -2.76
N CYS A 125 11.08 -18.92 -3.26
CA CYS A 125 11.49 -17.68 -2.63
C CYS A 125 10.32 -17.08 -1.85
N GLU A 126 10.62 -16.59 -0.67
CA GLU A 126 9.65 -16.02 0.24
C GLU A 126 10.22 -14.75 0.89
N SER A 127 9.37 -13.75 1.09
CA SER A 127 9.67 -12.55 1.86
C SER A 127 8.52 -12.27 2.82
N ASP A 128 8.80 -12.35 4.12
CA ASP A 128 7.87 -12.04 5.21
C ASP A 128 8.31 -10.76 5.90
N GLU A 129 7.54 -9.69 5.73
CA GLU A 129 7.88 -8.41 6.30
C GLU A 129 6.75 -7.79 7.11
N ASN A 130 7.13 -7.06 8.15
CA ASN A 130 6.20 -6.36 9.01
C ASN A 130 6.49 -4.86 8.98
N ALA A 131 5.44 -4.05 8.86
CA ALA A 131 5.53 -2.60 8.83
C ALA A 131 4.68 -1.97 9.91
N PHE A 132 5.27 -1.09 10.71
CA PHE A 132 4.54 -0.28 11.69
C PHE A 132 4.67 1.19 11.34
N SER A 133 3.55 1.82 11.00
CA SER A 133 3.44 3.23 10.66
C SER A 133 2.64 3.97 11.74
N ALA A 134 3.07 5.19 12.05
CA ALA A 134 2.39 6.05 13.01
C ALA A 134 2.40 7.50 12.52
N SER A 135 1.32 8.23 12.79
CA SER A 135 1.23 9.66 12.52
C SER A 135 0.56 10.38 13.68
N GLY A 136 0.92 11.64 13.86
CA GLY A 136 0.28 12.51 14.82
C GLY A 136 0.30 13.94 14.33
N SER A 137 -0.80 14.67 14.57
CA SER A 137 -0.86 16.09 14.26
C SER A 137 -1.63 16.87 15.33
N ILE A 138 -1.30 18.13 15.44
CA ILE A 138 -2.04 19.10 16.24
C ILE A 138 -2.20 20.38 15.43
N LEU A 139 -3.45 20.83 15.34
CA LEU A 139 -3.81 22.15 14.87
C LEU A 139 -4.27 22.97 16.10
N TYR A 140 -3.64 24.10 16.31
CA TYR A 140 -3.98 25.01 17.40
C TYR A 140 -4.45 26.36 16.87
N ASP A 141 -5.66 26.76 17.21
CA ASP A 141 -6.24 28.05 16.88
C ASP A 141 -5.74 29.10 17.91
N VAL A 142 -4.78 29.92 17.48
CA VAL A 142 -4.21 30.98 18.31
C VAL A 142 -5.27 32.07 18.57
N ASN A 143 -6.05 32.39 17.56
CA ASN A 143 -7.20 33.29 17.57
C ASN A 143 -8.08 33.03 16.34
N GLU A 144 -9.17 33.80 16.17
CA GLU A 144 -10.15 33.65 15.08
C GLU A 144 -9.53 33.75 13.67
N SER A 145 -8.36 34.37 13.53
CA SER A 145 -7.69 34.61 12.24
C SER A 145 -6.40 33.82 12.05
N SER A 146 -5.92 33.11 13.06
CA SER A 146 -4.59 32.49 13.03
C SER A 146 -4.58 31.10 13.63
N ASN A 147 -3.92 30.16 12.97
CA ASN A 147 -3.65 28.85 13.53
C ASN A 147 -2.20 28.40 13.27
N VAL A 148 -1.75 27.49 14.11
CA VAL A 148 -0.46 26.80 14.00
C VAL A 148 -0.74 25.31 13.88
N PHE A 149 -0.08 24.68 12.94
CA PHE A 149 -0.12 23.25 12.69
C PHE A 149 1.25 22.63 12.96
N PHE A 150 1.27 21.51 13.64
CA PHE A 150 2.43 20.63 13.74
C PHE A 150 2.00 19.21 13.38
N GLY A 151 2.79 18.54 12.53
CA GLY A 151 2.58 17.16 12.12
C GLY A 151 3.88 16.36 12.18
N MET A 152 3.74 15.08 12.51
CA MET A 152 4.83 14.10 12.48
C MET A 152 4.30 12.79 11.92
N THR A 153 5.06 12.17 11.01
CA THR A 153 4.74 10.86 10.45
C THR A 153 6.00 10.00 10.41
N ASN A 154 5.85 8.76 10.86
CA ASN A 154 6.78 7.66 10.59
C ASN A 154 6.04 6.67 9.70
N ALA A 155 6.34 6.67 8.41
CA ALA A 155 5.79 5.75 7.42
C ALA A 155 6.76 4.61 7.16
N VAL A 156 6.25 3.39 7.09
CA VAL A 156 7.01 2.18 6.75
C VAL A 156 6.31 1.49 5.58
N ARG A 157 7.08 1.13 4.56
CA ARG A 157 6.62 0.41 3.36
C ARG A 157 7.41 -0.88 3.20
N THR A 158 6.72 -1.99 3.01
CA THR A 158 7.34 -3.26 2.62
C THR A 158 7.80 -3.20 1.16
N PRO A 159 8.85 -3.96 0.77
CA PRO A 159 9.28 -4.07 -0.61
C PRO A 159 8.16 -4.59 -1.52
N SER A 160 8.16 -4.14 -2.78
CA SER A 160 7.28 -4.68 -3.83
C SER A 160 7.84 -5.99 -4.39
N VAL A 161 6.99 -6.74 -5.11
CA VAL A 161 7.40 -7.97 -5.80
C VAL A 161 8.55 -7.72 -6.77
N GLU A 162 8.53 -6.60 -7.48
CA GLU A 162 9.58 -6.20 -8.41
C GLU A 162 10.91 -5.92 -7.70
N GLU A 163 10.89 -5.17 -6.59
CA GLU A 163 12.08 -4.90 -5.78
C GLU A 163 12.69 -6.18 -5.18
N LEU A 164 11.85 -7.17 -4.88
CA LEU A 164 12.29 -8.46 -4.33
C LEU A 164 12.78 -9.43 -5.42
N PHE A 165 12.03 -9.57 -6.50
CA PHE A 165 12.15 -10.73 -7.38
C PHE A 165 12.37 -10.42 -8.87
N ALA A 166 12.51 -9.15 -9.28
CA ALA A 166 12.90 -8.83 -10.65
C ALA A 166 14.18 -9.59 -11.06
N ASN A 167 14.14 -10.34 -12.15
CA ASN A 167 15.29 -11.15 -12.62
C ASN A 167 15.93 -12.06 -11.56
N VAL A 168 15.14 -12.57 -10.62
CA VAL A 168 15.57 -13.53 -9.61
C VAL A 168 15.17 -14.94 -10.06
N ASP A 169 16.11 -15.87 -9.98
CA ASP A 169 15.80 -17.29 -10.14
C ASP A 169 14.98 -17.77 -8.93
N ASN A 170 13.70 -18.05 -9.15
CA ASN A 170 12.75 -18.43 -8.11
C ASN A 170 12.94 -19.84 -7.55
N THR A 171 13.97 -20.59 -8.02
CA THR A 171 14.38 -21.87 -7.46
C THR A 171 15.56 -21.76 -6.50
N THR A 172 16.41 -20.76 -6.68
CA THR A 172 17.62 -20.53 -5.88
C THR A 172 17.57 -19.26 -5.05
N CYS A 173 16.56 -18.41 -5.27
CA CYS A 173 16.36 -17.10 -4.64
C CYS A 173 17.57 -16.17 -4.81
N GLY A 174 18.20 -16.23 -5.95
CA GLY A 174 19.36 -15.43 -6.27
C GLY A 174 19.40 -15.02 -7.74
N ARG A 175 20.44 -14.28 -8.11
CA ARG A 175 20.67 -13.96 -9.52
C ARG A 175 20.81 -15.26 -10.33
N PRO A 176 20.17 -15.38 -11.49
CA PRO A 176 20.38 -16.49 -12.40
C PRO A 176 21.87 -16.73 -12.68
N ALA A 177 22.28 -18.00 -12.74
CA ALA A 177 23.66 -18.36 -13.03
C ALA A 177 24.05 -18.06 -14.48
N ASP A 178 23.07 -18.02 -15.38
CA ASP A 178 23.22 -17.69 -16.80
C ASP A 178 22.75 -16.25 -17.02
N ASP A 179 23.66 -15.40 -17.49
CA ASP A 179 23.34 -14.01 -17.81
C ASP A 179 22.41 -13.90 -19.04
N GLU A 180 22.30 -14.94 -19.89
CA GLU A 180 21.34 -14.97 -21.00
C GLU A 180 19.88 -15.11 -20.50
N ALA A 181 19.67 -15.53 -19.27
CA ALA A 181 18.35 -15.59 -18.62
C ALA A 181 17.87 -14.24 -18.07
N LEU A 182 18.72 -13.21 -18.08
CA LEU A 182 18.38 -11.89 -17.59
C LEU A 182 17.65 -11.08 -18.66
N VAL A 183 16.52 -10.50 -18.27
CA VAL A 183 15.65 -9.72 -19.14
C VAL A 183 15.81 -8.23 -18.84
N LEU A 184 15.98 -7.42 -19.87
CA LEU A 184 15.98 -5.95 -19.75
C LEU A 184 14.54 -5.45 -19.56
N HIS A 185 14.35 -4.50 -18.69
CA HIS A 185 13.08 -3.80 -18.57
C HIS A 185 12.86 -2.93 -19.82
N ALA A 186 11.90 -3.29 -20.66
CA ALA A 186 11.68 -2.67 -21.97
C ALA A 186 11.51 -1.15 -21.94
N ALA A 187 10.71 -0.65 -20.97
CA ALA A 187 10.42 0.78 -20.87
C ALA A 187 11.63 1.62 -20.43
N THR A 188 12.53 1.08 -19.60
CA THR A 188 13.69 1.80 -19.06
C THR A 188 15.00 1.46 -19.77
N ASN A 189 15.03 0.33 -20.47
CA ASN A 189 16.21 -0.29 -21.05
C ASN A 189 17.33 -0.52 -20.00
N LEU A 190 16.93 -0.80 -18.76
CA LEU A 190 17.82 -1.12 -17.65
C LEU A 190 17.67 -2.58 -17.25
N LEU A 191 18.75 -3.14 -16.76
CA LEU A 191 18.74 -4.44 -16.11
C LEU A 191 18.43 -4.24 -14.64
N GLU A 192 17.22 -4.59 -14.22
CA GLU A 192 16.77 -4.54 -12.84
C GLU A 192 16.90 -5.91 -12.22
N ILE A 193 17.60 -6.00 -11.09
CA ILE A 193 17.79 -7.25 -10.35
C ILE A 193 17.27 -7.05 -8.92
N GLY A 194 16.26 -7.80 -8.57
CA GLY A 194 15.65 -7.78 -7.25
C GLY A 194 16.58 -8.34 -6.17
N ASN A 195 16.24 -8.03 -4.94
CA ASN A 195 16.92 -8.54 -3.77
C ASN A 195 15.91 -9.13 -2.77
N PRO A 196 15.80 -10.47 -2.66
CA PRO A 196 14.87 -11.12 -1.73
C PRO A 196 15.10 -10.80 -0.25
N ASN A 197 16.24 -10.18 0.10
CA ASN A 197 16.59 -9.82 1.47
C ASN A 197 16.38 -8.32 1.76
N LEU A 198 15.60 -7.60 0.95
CA LEU A 198 15.27 -6.20 1.24
C LEU A 198 14.42 -6.12 2.50
N THR A 199 14.72 -5.11 3.30
CA THR A 199 13.93 -4.76 4.50
C THR A 199 13.02 -3.57 4.23
N PRO A 200 11.95 -3.39 5.02
CA PRO A 200 11.03 -2.29 4.83
C PRO A 200 11.70 -0.91 4.83
N GLU A 201 11.29 -0.08 3.87
CA GLU A 201 11.70 1.31 3.77
C GLU A 201 11.02 2.16 4.83
N ARG A 202 11.74 3.14 5.39
CA ARG A 202 11.24 4.03 6.44
C ARG A 202 11.41 5.48 6.06
N ALA A 203 10.33 6.26 6.20
CA ALA A 203 10.33 7.70 6.02
C ALA A 203 9.83 8.39 7.28
N GLN A 204 10.55 9.44 7.71
CA GLN A 204 10.13 10.30 8.82
C GLN A 204 9.93 11.71 8.30
N ASN A 205 8.73 12.24 8.51
CA ASN A 205 8.38 13.59 8.10
C ASN A 205 7.95 14.40 9.31
N PHE A 206 8.40 15.67 9.32
CA PHE A 206 7.99 16.68 10.29
C PHE A 206 7.46 17.87 9.52
N GLU A 207 6.34 18.38 9.93
CA GLU A 207 5.70 19.53 9.32
C GLU A 207 5.35 20.57 10.37
N LEU A 208 5.67 21.84 10.11
CA LEU A 208 5.26 22.98 10.91
C LEU A 208 4.64 24.01 9.99
N GLY A 209 3.42 24.42 10.30
CA GLY A 209 2.68 25.39 9.51
C GLY A 209 2.11 26.51 10.37
N TYR A 210 2.05 27.71 9.78
CA TYR A 210 1.29 28.83 10.31
C TYR A 210 0.38 29.35 9.22
N ARG A 211 -0.90 29.53 9.55
CA ARG A 211 -1.88 30.12 8.64
C ARG A 211 -2.48 31.37 9.26
N TYR A 212 -2.57 32.41 8.45
CA TYR A 212 -3.28 33.63 8.78
C TYR A 212 -4.31 33.93 7.68
N HIS A 213 -5.54 34.28 8.06
CA HIS A 213 -6.58 34.72 7.15
C HIS A 213 -7.22 36.00 7.65
N THR A 214 -7.40 36.94 6.76
CA THR A 214 -8.22 38.12 6.97
C THR A 214 -9.64 37.77 6.55
N GLY A 215 -10.59 37.84 7.49
CA GLY A 215 -12.02 37.61 7.25
C GLY A 215 -12.60 38.50 6.15
#